data_06383832a8abf4c1ef95401206dc7472
#
_entry.id   06383832a8abf4c1ef95401206dc7472
#
_cell.length_a   1.000
_cell.length_b   1.000
_cell.length_c   1.000
_cell.angle_alpha   90.00
_cell.angle_beta   90.00
_cell.angle_gamma   90.00
#
_symmetry.space_group_name_H-M   'P 1'
#
loop_
_entity.id
_entity.type
_entity.pdbx_description
1 polymer ?
#
loop_
_entity_poly.entity_id
_entity_poly.type
_entity_poly.pdbx_seq_one_letter_code
_entity_poly.pdbx_strand_id
1 'polypeptide(L)'
;MTYRSKKDWWLVGLVWGGSLAVLAAGLFHALAPGGNPALGWSLVRAGVVVVAAVLLTTYPLNYEITPEELSARCGVMRWRVPLSAIEEVRPSRNPASAPTWSLDRLRVEYLKGGRARTLFVSPEDKAAFMRDLADAAPGLELRGDRVVRTP
;
A
#
# COMPACT_ATOMS: atom_id res chain seq x y z
N MET A 1 -8.23 12.45 10.62
CA MET A 1 -8.89 11.12 10.69
C MET A 1 -7.93 10.07 10.17
N THR A 2 -7.83 8.89 10.82
CA THR A 2 -6.84 7.87 10.45
C THR A 2 -7.56 6.61 9.97
N TYR A 3 -7.15 6.09 8.82
CA TYR A 3 -7.71 4.90 8.18
C TYR A 3 -6.66 3.80 8.08
N ARG A 4 -7.06 2.57 8.40
CA ARG A 4 -6.24 1.39 8.16
C ARG A 4 -6.35 0.97 6.70
N SER A 5 -5.30 0.35 6.18
CA SER A 5 -5.32 -0.22 4.83
C SER A 5 -5.95 -1.60 4.85
N LYS A 6 -6.85 -1.83 3.89
CA LYS A 6 -7.37 -3.16 3.59
C LYS A 6 -6.24 -4.10 3.17
N LYS A 7 -6.28 -5.33 3.66
CA LYS A 7 -5.32 -6.39 3.34
C LYS A 7 -6.07 -7.56 2.73
N ASP A 8 -5.67 -7.96 1.53
CA ASP A 8 -6.19 -9.17 0.90
C ASP A 8 -5.40 -10.37 1.43
N TRP A 9 -6.05 -11.26 2.16
CA TRP A 9 -5.45 -12.41 2.85
C TRP A 9 -4.65 -13.31 1.91
N TRP A 10 -5.10 -13.49 0.68
CA TRP A 10 -4.39 -14.32 -0.29
C TRP A 10 -3.04 -13.71 -0.70
N LEU A 11 -2.94 -12.38 -0.83
CA LEU A 11 -1.68 -11.68 -1.10
C LEU A 11 -0.71 -11.81 0.08
N VAL A 12 -1.22 -11.61 1.30
CA VAL A 12 -0.46 -11.82 2.53
C VAL A 12 0.05 -13.26 2.60
N GLY A 13 -0.84 -14.24 2.36
CA GLY A 13 -0.49 -15.66 2.35
C GLY A 13 0.56 -16.02 1.31
N LEU A 14 0.46 -15.46 0.10
CA LEU A 14 1.43 -15.70 -0.97
C LEU A 14 2.82 -15.16 -0.63
N VAL A 15 2.90 -13.93 -0.14
CA VAL A 15 4.19 -13.30 0.20
C VAL A 15 4.83 -13.99 1.40
N TRP A 16 4.08 -14.20 2.49
CA TRP A 16 4.62 -14.85 3.69
C TRP A 16 4.89 -16.34 3.48
N GLY A 17 3.97 -17.04 2.79
CA GLY A 17 4.17 -18.45 2.46
C GLY A 17 5.37 -18.69 1.56
N GLY A 18 5.56 -17.86 0.53
CA GLY A 18 6.75 -17.91 -0.31
C GLY A 18 8.03 -17.62 0.44
N SER A 19 8.04 -16.61 1.32
CA SER A 19 9.20 -16.27 2.14
C SER A 19 9.57 -17.41 3.11
N LEU A 20 8.57 -18.01 3.77
CA LEU A 20 8.78 -19.15 4.66
C LEU A 20 9.27 -20.39 3.91
N ALA A 21 8.76 -20.64 2.70
CA ALA A 21 9.23 -21.77 1.88
C ALA A 21 10.71 -21.62 1.50
N VAL A 22 11.14 -20.42 1.13
CA VAL A 22 12.57 -20.15 0.83
C VAL A 22 13.44 -20.35 2.07
N LEU A 23 13.01 -19.87 3.23
CA LEU A 23 13.74 -20.06 4.49
C LEU A 23 13.81 -21.55 4.88
N ALA A 24 12.71 -22.29 4.76
CA ALA A 24 12.66 -23.71 5.06
C ALA A 24 13.56 -24.52 4.11
N ALA A 25 13.50 -24.24 2.81
CA ALA A 25 14.41 -24.87 1.83
C ALA A 25 15.88 -24.56 2.13
N GLY A 26 16.17 -23.30 2.47
CA GLY A 26 17.52 -22.90 2.87
C GLY A 26 18.03 -23.67 4.09
N LEU A 27 17.24 -23.76 5.14
CA LEU A 27 17.59 -24.53 6.34
C LEU A 27 17.75 -26.02 6.05
N PHE A 28 16.86 -26.59 5.23
CA PHE A 28 16.98 -27.98 4.81
C PHE A 28 18.32 -28.25 4.11
N HIS A 29 18.70 -27.45 3.10
CA HIS A 29 19.96 -27.59 2.40
C HIS A 29 21.20 -27.32 3.29
N ALA A 30 21.06 -26.46 4.30
CA ALA A 30 22.17 -26.14 5.19
C ALA A 30 22.45 -27.23 6.22
N LEU A 31 21.39 -27.94 6.70
CA LEU A 31 21.47 -28.82 7.87
C LEU A 31 21.26 -30.31 7.55
N ALA A 32 20.62 -30.65 6.41
CA ALA A 32 20.34 -32.05 6.06
C ALA A 32 21.61 -32.80 5.67
N PRO A 33 21.74 -34.09 6.05
CA PRO A 33 22.79 -34.94 5.56
C PRO A 33 22.79 -35.02 4.03
N GLY A 34 23.94 -34.76 3.39
CA GLY A 34 24.03 -34.68 1.92
C GLY A 34 23.52 -33.39 1.29
N GLY A 35 23.08 -32.44 2.11
CA GLY A 35 22.73 -31.11 1.65
C GLY A 35 23.93 -30.28 1.18
N ASN A 36 23.69 -29.14 0.59
CA ASN A 36 24.72 -28.17 0.23
C ASN A 36 24.67 -26.97 1.20
N PRO A 37 25.57 -26.92 2.24
CA PRO A 37 25.53 -25.86 3.23
C PRO A 37 25.72 -24.47 2.66
N ALA A 38 26.57 -24.29 1.62
CA ALA A 38 26.82 -23.00 1.00
C ALA A 38 25.57 -22.47 0.31
N LEU A 39 24.86 -23.31 -0.44
CA LEU A 39 23.56 -22.97 -1.04
C LEU A 39 22.53 -22.69 0.06
N GLY A 40 22.45 -23.56 1.08
CA GLY A 40 21.49 -23.42 2.19
C GLY A 40 21.61 -22.08 2.89
N TRP A 41 22.79 -21.69 3.34
CA TRP A 41 23.02 -20.41 4.01
C TRP A 41 22.81 -19.20 3.10
N SER A 42 23.07 -19.33 1.78
CA SER A 42 22.78 -18.25 0.84
C SER A 42 21.26 -18.02 0.66
N LEU A 43 20.46 -19.10 0.61
CA LEU A 43 18.99 -19.02 0.57
C LEU A 43 18.43 -18.45 1.88
N VAL A 44 18.95 -18.85 3.04
CA VAL A 44 18.52 -18.27 4.33
C VAL A 44 18.79 -16.78 4.36
N ARG A 45 19.97 -16.32 3.97
CA ARG A 45 20.30 -14.89 3.91
C ARG A 45 19.37 -14.15 2.95
N ALA A 46 19.14 -14.68 1.76
CA ALA A 46 18.22 -14.10 0.79
C ALA A 46 16.79 -14.01 1.35
N GLY A 47 16.30 -15.08 1.98
CA GLY A 47 14.98 -15.11 2.63
C GLY A 47 14.83 -14.06 3.74
N VAL A 48 15.84 -13.90 4.59
CA VAL A 48 15.86 -12.88 5.66
C VAL A 48 15.81 -11.46 5.06
N VAL A 49 16.60 -11.20 4.00
CA VAL A 49 16.60 -9.91 3.32
C VAL A 49 15.23 -9.61 2.71
N VAL A 50 14.60 -10.60 2.07
CA VAL A 50 13.23 -10.45 1.51
C VAL A 50 12.22 -10.14 2.61
N VAL A 51 12.23 -10.89 3.71
CA VAL A 51 11.34 -10.66 4.86
C VAL A 51 11.55 -9.25 5.43
N ALA A 52 12.79 -8.84 5.64
CA ALA A 52 13.11 -7.50 6.14
C ALA A 52 12.62 -6.41 5.17
N ALA A 53 12.86 -6.57 3.87
CA ALA A 53 12.39 -5.63 2.85
C ALA A 53 10.85 -5.54 2.84
N VAL A 54 10.15 -6.67 2.92
CA VAL A 54 8.68 -6.70 3.01
C VAL A 54 8.20 -5.95 4.25
N LEU A 55 8.78 -6.20 5.41
CA LEU A 55 8.40 -5.51 6.65
C LEU A 55 8.64 -4.00 6.56
N LEU A 56 9.84 -3.60 6.12
CA LEU A 56 10.21 -2.19 6.00
C LEU A 56 9.38 -1.40 4.98
N THR A 57 8.95 -2.07 3.92
CA THR A 57 8.17 -1.42 2.85
C THR A 57 6.67 -1.47 3.06
N THR A 58 6.17 -2.33 3.96
CA THR A 58 4.73 -2.54 4.13
C THR A 58 4.19 -2.12 5.50
N TYR A 59 5.03 -1.97 6.52
CA TYR A 59 4.60 -1.58 7.86
C TYR A 59 5.27 -0.29 8.33
N PRO A 60 4.51 0.65 8.95
CA PRO A 60 3.05 0.70 9.02
C PRO A 60 2.39 1.11 7.70
N LEU A 61 1.14 0.68 7.48
CA LEU A 61 0.34 1.03 6.31
C LEU A 61 -0.95 1.69 6.79
N ASN A 62 -0.99 3.00 6.75
CA ASN A 62 -2.12 3.82 7.18
C ASN A 62 -2.27 5.07 6.31
N TYR A 63 -3.50 5.58 6.30
CA TYR A 63 -3.87 6.82 5.62
C TYR A 63 -4.41 7.79 6.66
N GLU A 64 -4.05 9.04 6.53
CA GLU A 64 -4.47 10.10 7.44
C GLU A 64 -4.99 11.28 6.63
N ILE A 65 -6.21 11.72 6.95
CA ILE A 65 -6.82 12.92 6.41
C ILE A 65 -6.74 14.00 7.47
N THR A 66 -5.99 15.05 7.17
CA THR A 66 -5.94 16.30 7.95
C THR A 66 -6.69 17.40 7.19
N PRO A 67 -6.98 18.56 7.78
CA PRO A 67 -7.61 19.68 7.05
C PRO A 67 -6.79 20.20 5.87
N GLU A 68 -5.49 19.96 5.85
CA GLU A 68 -4.58 20.49 4.82
C GLU A 68 -4.16 19.44 3.79
N GLU A 69 -3.96 18.18 4.23
CA GLU A 69 -3.36 17.15 3.36
C GLU A 69 -3.92 15.74 3.60
N LEU A 70 -3.89 14.94 2.54
CA LEU A 70 -4.00 13.50 2.59
C LEU A 70 -2.60 12.91 2.70
N SER A 71 -2.30 12.26 3.82
CA SER A 71 -1.03 11.55 4.06
C SER A 71 -1.24 10.04 3.90
N ALA A 72 -0.43 9.41 3.04
CA ALA A 72 -0.38 7.96 2.91
C ALA A 72 1.00 7.48 3.35
N ARG A 73 1.03 6.59 4.33
CA ARG A 73 2.27 5.98 4.83
C ARG A 73 2.28 4.50 4.53
N CYS A 74 3.38 4.06 3.91
CA CYS A 74 3.63 2.66 3.63
C CYS A 74 5.09 2.34 3.99
N GLY A 75 5.28 1.71 5.13
CA GLY A 75 6.60 1.48 5.68
C GLY A 75 7.40 2.77 5.87
N VAL A 76 8.57 2.81 5.24
CA VAL A 76 9.46 3.99 5.25
C VAL A 76 9.02 5.08 4.26
N MET A 77 8.15 4.75 3.32
CA MET A 77 7.66 5.70 2.32
C MET A 77 6.46 6.49 2.82
N ARG A 78 6.45 7.79 2.52
CA ARG A 78 5.36 8.70 2.87
C ARG A 78 5.01 9.59 1.69
N TRP A 79 3.74 9.60 1.34
CA TRP A 79 3.18 10.53 0.35
C TRP A 79 2.30 11.54 1.06
N ARG A 80 2.45 12.80 0.69
CA ARG A 80 1.61 13.90 1.17
C ARG A 80 1.00 14.58 -0.05
N VAL A 81 -0.31 14.66 -0.06
CA VAL A 81 -1.09 15.27 -1.13
C VAL A 81 -1.94 16.36 -0.51
N PRO A 82 -1.68 17.65 -0.82
CA PRO A 82 -2.53 18.73 -0.36
C PRO A 82 -3.97 18.50 -0.83
N LEU A 83 -4.96 18.70 0.05
CA LEU A 83 -6.36 18.52 -0.31
C LEU A 83 -6.79 19.47 -1.43
N SER A 84 -6.21 20.67 -1.47
CA SER A 84 -6.44 21.65 -2.55
C SER A 84 -5.95 21.19 -3.92
N ALA A 85 -5.05 20.22 -3.98
CA ALA A 85 -4.49 19.70 -5.22
C ALA A 85 -5.24 18.48 -5.76
N ILE A 86 -6.16 17.89 -4.98
CA ILE A 86 -6.93 16.72 -5.40
C ILE A 86 -8.00 17.15 -6.40
N GLU A 87 -8.02 16.48 -7.55
CA GLU A 87 -8.99 16.72 -8.63
C GLU A 87 -10.11 15.69 -8.62
N GLU A 88 -9.76 14.40 -8.54
CA GLU A 88 -10.73 13.31 -8.55
C GLU A 88 -10.26 12.14 -7.65
N VAL A 89 -11.22 11.52 -6.95
CA VAL A 89 -11.02 10.24 -6.29
C VAL A 89 -12.09 9.27 -6.76
N ARG A 90 -11.67 8.11 -7.27
CA ARG A 90 -12.59 7.10 -7.80
C ARG A 90 -12.14 5.69 -7.50
N PRO A 91 -13.06 4.71 -7.43
CA PRO A 91 -12.70 3.30 -7.32
C PRO A 91 -11.85 2.84 -8.49
N SER A 92 -10.87 1.98 -8.21
CA SER A 92 -9.98 1.42 -9.23
C SER A 92 -9.58 -0.01 -8.86
N ARG A 93 -9.50 -0.87 -9.86
CA ARG A 93 -8.98 -2.24 -9.76
C ARG A 93 -7.65 -2.42 -10.49
N ASN A 94 -6.98 -1.31 -10.84
CA ASN A 94 -5.73 -1.39 -11.58
C ASN A 94 -4.64 -2.07 -10.74
N PRO A 95 -4.04 -3.18 -11.19
CA PRO A 95 -2.96 -3.87 -10.48
C PRO A 95 -1.64 -3.12 -10.51
N ALA A 96 -1.52 -2.03 -11.31
CA ALA A 96 -0.29 -1.28 -11.43
C ALA A 96 0.19 -0.77 -10.07
N SER A 97 1.46 -0.97 -9.87
CA SER A 97 2.38 -0.53 -8.81
C SER A 97 1.80 0.47 -7.80
N ALA A 98 1.27 -0.06 -6.71
CA ALA A 98 0.96 0.75 -5.54
C ALA A 98 1.33 -0.05 -4.29
N PRO A 99 1.83 0.60 -3.25
CA PRO A 99 2.14 -0.04 -1.98
C PRO A 99 0.86 -0.37 -1.21
N THR A 100 0.07 -1.29 -1.72
CA THR A 100 -1.17 -1.72 -1.09
C THR A 100 -1.29 -3.23 -1.14
N TRP A 101 -1.74 -3.83 -0.05
CA TRP A 101 -2.00 -5.26 0.06
C TRP A 101 -3.40 -5.66 -0.43
N SER A 102 -4.03 -4.82 -1.26
CA SER A 102 -5.35 -5.09 -1.83
C SER A 102 -5.45 -4.57 -3.26
N LEU A 103 -6.18 -5.31 -4.11
CA LEU A 103 -6.54 -4.86 -5.46
C LEU A 103 -7.78 -3.95 -5.45
N ASP A 104 -8.48 -3.89 -4.33
CA ASP A 104 -9.64 -3.03 -4.14
C ASP A 104 -9.21 -1.65 -3.67
N ARG A 105 -8.99 -0.71 -4.60
CA ARG A 105 -8.30 0.57 -4.43
C ARG A 105 -9.19 1.76 -4.74
N LEU A 106 -8.77 2.92 -4.22
CA LEU A 106 -9.18 4.23 -4.71
C LEU A 106 -8.01 4.87 -5.46
N ARG A 107 -8.30 5.43 -6.61
CA ARG A 107 -7.36 6.23 -7.40
C ARG A 107 -7.59 7.70 -7.05
N VAL A 108 -6.57 8.31 -6.48
CA VAL A 108 -6.55 9.75 -6.17
C VAL A 108 -5.75 10.45 -7.26
N GLU A 109 -6.41 11.28 -8.05
CA GLU A 109 -5.78 12.13 -9.04
C GLU A 109 -5.56 13.53 -8.46
N TYR A 110 -4.35 14.04 -8.60
CA TYR A 110 -3.98 15.33 -8.02
C TYR A 110 -2.93 16.05 -8.88
N LEU A 111 -2.89 17.37 -8.77
CA LEU A 111 -1.90 18.21 -9.44
C LEU A 111 -0.69 18.46 -8.53
N LYS A 112 0.52 18.26 -9.07
CA LYS A 112 1.77 18.61 -8.39
C LYS A 112 2.72 19.30 -9.36
N GLY A 113 2.97 20.58 -9.12
CA GLY A 113 3.80 21.39 -10.01
C GLY A 113 3.24 21.48 -11.44
N GLY A 114 1.91 21.61 -11.60
CA GLY A 114 1.23 21.68 -12.90
C GLY A 114 1.15 20.35 -13.65
N ARG A 115 1.55 19.23 -13.03
CA ARG A 115 1.49 17.89 -13.64
C ARG A 115 0.50 17.00 -12.90
N ALA A 116 -0.34 16.30 -13.65
CA ALA A 116 -1.22 15.29 -13.09
C ALA A 116 -0.43 14.11 -12.52
N ARG A 117 -0.75 13.74 -11.31
CA ARG A 117 -0.17 12.60 -10.57
C ARG A 117 -1.29 11.71 -10.06
N THR A 118 -0.95 10.47 -9.84
CA THR A 118 -1.88 9.47 -9.29
C THR A 118 -1.29 8.84 -8.04
N LEU A 119 -2.10 8.76 -6.99
CA LEU A 119 -1.83 7.99 -5.79
C LEU A 119 -2.92 6.92 -5.65
N PHE A 120 -2.54 5.69 -5.34
CA PHE A 120 -3.50 4.63 -5.03
C PHE A 120 -3.53 4.40 -3.52
N VAL A 121 -4.72 4.33 -2.95
CA VAL A 121 -4.97 4.05 -1.54
C VAL A 121 -6.03 2.94 -1.42
N SER A 122 -5.96 2.12 -0.38
CA SER A 122 -6.92 1.05 -0.15
C SER A 122 -7.42 1.11 1.29
N PRO A 123 -8.23 2.10 1.66
CA PRO A 123 -8.81 2.16 3.00
C PRO A 123 -9.77 0.98 3.20
N GLU A 124 -9.89 0.48 4.43
CA GLU A 124 -10.84 -0.59 4.80
C GLU A 124 -12.29 -0.16 4.51
N ASP A 125 -12.64 1.07 4.91
CA ASP A 125 -13.92 1.69 4.61
C ASP A 125 -13.73 2.82 3.60
N LYS A 126 -13.97 2.52 2.32
CA LYS A 126 -13.86 3.48 1.23
C LYS A 126 -14.96 4.53 1.25
N ALA A 127 -16.17 4.14 1.68
CA ALA A 127 -17.30 5.05 1.69
C ALA A 127 -17.11 6.13 2.78
N ALA A 128 -16.68 5.73 3.98
CA ALA A 128 -16.32 6.66 5.03
C ALA A 128 -15.12 7.53 4.61
N PHE A 129 -14.08 6.92 4.03
CA PHE A 129 -12.90 7.65 3.56
C PHE A 129 -13.25 8.74 2.53
N MET A 130 -14.11 8.42 1.54
CA MET A 130 -14.50 9.39 0.51
C MET A 130 -15.38 10.51 1.07
N ARG A 131 -16.29 10.21 2.01
CA ARG A 131 -17.10 11.22 2.71
C ARG A 131 -16.22 12.17 3.50
N ASP A 132 -15.37 11.63 4.36
CA ASP A 132 -14.49 12.43 5.21
C ASP A 132 -13.49 13.26 4.39
N LEU A 133 -13.07 12.75 3.22
CA LEU A 133 -12.22 13.50 2.30
C LEU A 133 -12.97 14.67 1.66
N ALA A 134 -14.23 14.45 1.27
CA ALA A 134 -15.08 15.52 0.72
C ALA A 134 -15.39 16.57 1.78
N ASP A 135 -15.67 16.16 3.02
CA ASP A 135 -15.97 17.05 4.13
C ASP A 135 -14.74 17.88 4.58
N ALA A 136 -13.55 17.29 4.49
CA ALA A 136 -12.31 17.94 4.90
C ALA A 136 -11.78 18.96 3.88
N ALA A 137 -12.15 18.83 2.61
CA ALA A 137 -11.59 19.63 1.52
C ALA A 137 -12.63 20.57 0.89
N PRO A 138 -12.53 21.89 1.08
CA PRO A 138 -13.38 22.84 0.38
C PRO A 138 -13.28 22.65 -1.15
N GLY A 139 -14.42 22.55 -1.82
CA GLY A 139 -14.50 22.35 -3.26
C GLY A 139 -14.37 20.89 -3.73
N LEU A 140 -14.31 19.91 -2.83
CA LEU A 140 -14.52 18.50 -3.17
C LEU A 140 -15.97 18.10 -2.84
N GLU A 141 -16.63 17.43 -3.76
CA GLU A 141 -17.98 16.92 -3.59
C GLU A 141 -18.04 15.42 -3.86
N LEU A 142 -18.76 14.70 -3.00
CA LEU A 142 -19.08 13.30 -3.23
C LEU A 142 -20.23 13.16 -4.23
N ARG A 143 -19.95 12.61 -5.40
CA ARG A 143 -20.94 12.34 -6.46
C ARG A 143 -21.01 10.84 -6.74
N GLY A 144 -21.99 10.17 -6.14
CA GLY A 144 -22.13 8.72 -6.24
C GLY A 144 -20.94 7.99 -5.63
N ASP A 145 -20.15 7.30 -6.44
CA ASP A 145 -18.97 6.52 -6.06
C ASP A 145 -17.64 7.27 -6.26
N ARG A 146 -17.68 8.58 -6.48
CA ARG A 146 -16.52 9.43 -6.75
C ARG A 146 -16.54 10.69 -5.91
N VAL A 147 -15.36 11.21 -5.64
CA VAL A 147 -15.19 12.57 -5.12
C VAL A 147 -14.55 13.37 -6.24
N VAL A 148 -15.16 14.51 -6.57
CA VAL A 148 -14.72 15.38 -7.68
C VAL A 148 -14.59 16.81 -7.19
N ARG A 149 -13.65 17.55 -7.79
CA ARG A 149 -13.51 18.97 -7.53
C ARG A 149 -14.61 19.75 -8.27
N THR A 150 -15.28 20.60 -7.53
CA THR A 150 -16.23 21.57 -8.10
C THR A 150 -15.45 22.83 -8.53
N PRO A 151 -15.73 23.38 -9.70
CA PRO A 151 -15.07 24.59 -10.18
C PRO A 151 -15.33 25.83 -9.31
#